data_f405872ca5ee571e71f62772cb1cbb2b
#
_entry.id   f405872ca5ee571e71f62772cb1cbb2b
#
_cell.length_a   1.000
_cell.length_b   1.000
_cell.length_c   1.000
_cell.angle_alpha   90.00
_cell.angle_beta   90.00
_cell.angle_gamma   90.00
#
_symmetry.space_group_name_H-M   'P 1'
#
loop_
_entity.id
_entity.type
_entity.pdbx_description
1 polymer ?
#
loop_
_entity_poly.entity_id
_entity_poly.type
_entity_poly.pdbx_seq_one_letter_code
_entity_poly.pdbx_strand_id
1 'polypeptide(L)'
;MENQDGKRVARGPGMPRGGKIALAVVLVLVLALAGGYVGLCAYAGSSAFLPNTSIAGVDVSGQSREGAAAALEGALPGLLADSRAEFTCAGQSYAVNGDDPSVSVDAAAAVDAALTDQAGSFFTRGGRYLAAVMHGNRYSVPVTITGTPDAVTRAVEECSDPEAQTTWEVTDTELVLHKGVTGRTIDVAALTDALAERLGHLVSNDESASYAPIEAQVTTAPPAAPDFDAIRSEVAAEPADAYLDKETREIVPSVTGVDFDTAQAQAVLDAAGEGETVSVPLLLTEPELTTAKLEANLFKDVLGSGSTTCAGPSNRWYNIDLAAKRLNGTILLPGETFSYNDTVGPYTLASGYKAAGTYQNGQSVDATAGGICQLSSNLYWVTLKANLEIVERHKHQFNGGYMPVIGTDATVWSDQLDFRFQNNTDYPIKIESYLDKNHKLHVTIYGTDTTGIHGEPYHVVISTVPYKNTYQPKDSIPVGTEPQRDPNYSRYNGYTVDLYQKLVDKNGKTISTTLLYRNTYKASDAVYYYNPADAARWGIDPSTGLKTLTPVTPTPSPSPS
;
A
#
# COMPACT_ATOMS: atom_id res chain seq x y z
N MET A 1 57.68 103.99 -11.40
CA MET A 1 56.43 104.68 -11.72
C MET A 1 55.40 104.03 -10.83
N GLU A 2 55.16 104.65 -9.72
CA GLU A 2 53.96 105.47 -9.44
C GLU A 2 52.71 104.60 -9.38
N ASN A 3 51.89 104.55 -8.37
CA ASN A 3 51.47 105.64 -7.44
C ASN A 3 50.89 105.01 -6.18
N GLN A 4 51.07 105.79 -5.12
CA GLN A 4 50.41 105.63 -3.79
C GLN A 4 48.95 106.09 -3.92
N ASP A 5 48.04 105.41 -3.19
CA ASP A 5 46.88 106.07 -2.63
C ASP A 5 46.46 105.47 -1.30
N GLY A 6 46.68 106.23 -0.24
CA GLY A 6 46.28 105.94 1.14
C GLY A 6 44.79 106.19 1.36
N LYS A 7 44.04 105.20 1.82
CA LYS A 7 42.70 105.40 2.40
C LYS A 7 42.76 105.58 3.88
N ARG A 8 42.54 106.80 4.32
CA ARG A 8 42.29 107.12 5.77
C ARG A 8 41.05 106.39 6.26
N VAL A 9 41.22 105.55 7.27
CA VAL A 9 40.10 104.96 8.06
C VAL A 9 39.59 106.10 8.97
N ALA A 10 38.33 106.52 8.74
CA ALA A 10 37.63 107.47 9.59
C ALA A 10 37.38 106.80 10.99
N ARG A 11 37.91 107.38 12.04
CA ARG A 11 37.53 107.09 13.42
C ARG A 11 36.07 107.52 13.63
N GLY A 12 35.17 106.53 13.88
CA GLY A 12 33.82 106.79 14.30
C GLY A 12 33.76 107.54 15.65
N PRO A 13 32.68 108.24 15.91
CA PRO A 13 32.52 109.00 17.10
C PRO A 13 32.55 108.12 18.35
N GLY A 14 33.45 108.42 19.26
CA GLY A 14 33.57 107.70 20.56
C GLY A 14 32.29 107.82 21.38
N MET A 15 31.83 106.67 21.94
CA MET A 15 30.67 106.64 22.84
C MET A 15 30.65 107.75 23.86
N PRO A 16 29.52 108.40 24.11
CA PRO A 16 29.38 109.42 25.13
C PRO A 16 29.63 108.80 26.53
N ARG A 17 30.19 109.62 27.51
CA ARG A 17 30.55 109.18 28.85
C ARG A 17 29.43 108.38 29.57
N GLY A 18 28.14 108.70 29.37
CA GLY A 18 26.98 107.97 29.92
C GLY A 18 26.83 106.59 29.40
N GLY A 19 27.11 106.33 28.07
CA GLY A 19 27.07 105.00 27.43
C GLY A 19 28.16 104.03 27.96
N LYS A 20 29.35 104.57 28.31
CA LYS A 20 30.44 103.78 28.94
C LYS A 20 30.11 103.35 30.35
N ILE A 21 29.43 104.16 31.13
CA ILE A 21 28.96 103.84 32.49
C ILE A 21 27.85 102.81 32.44
N ALA A 22 26.87 102.95 31.51
CA ALA A 22 25.81 102.01 31.33
C ALA A 22 26.34 100.63 30.86
N LEU A 23 27.32 100.61 29.92
CA LEU A 23 28.00 99.39 29.48
C LEU A 23 28.77 98.72 30.61
N ALA A 24 29.48 99.53 31.48
CA ALA A 24 30.21 99.02 32.66
C ALA A 24 29.24 98.39 33.69
N VAL A 25 28.12 99.08 33.99
CA VAL A 25 27.06 98.55 34.87
C VAL A 25 26.46 97.26 34.34
N VAL A 26 26.12 97.19 33.01
CA VAL A 26 25.64 96.02 32.39
C VAL A 26 26.68 94.87 32.44
N LEU A 27 27.98 95.20 32.23
CA LEU A 27 29.06 94.22 32.27
C LEU A 27 29.21 93.67 33.69
N VAL A 28 29.14 94.52 34.73
CA VAL A 28 29.22 94.10 36.16
C VAL A 28 28.00 93.23 36.50
N LEU A 29 26.82 93.60 36.06
CA LEU A 29 25.61 92.75 36.27
C LEU A 29 25.71 91.41 35.54
N VAL A 30 26.21 91.40 34.30
CA VAL A 30 26.46 90.15 33.58
C VAL A 30 27.49 89.26 34.26
N LEU A 31 28.61 89.89 34.77
CA LEU A 31 29.62 89.17 35.50
C LEU A 31 29.08 88.62 36.84
N ALA A 32 28.27 89.41 37.54
CA ALA A 32 27.61 88.98 38.75
C ALA A 32 26.61 87.83 38.53
N LEU A 33 25.84 87.97 37.48
CA LEU A 33 24.92 86.88 37.06
C LEU A 33 25.68 85.61 36.61
N ALA A 34 26.74 85.79 35.81
CA ALA A 34 27.61 84.72 35.39
C ALA A 34 28.31 84.04 36.58
N GLY A 35 28.86 84.86 37.54
CA GLY A 35 29.45 84.33 38.75
C GLY A 35 28.45 83.62 39.67
N GLY A 36 27.25 84.18 39.78
CA GLY A 36 26.14 83.53 40.50
C GLY A 36 25.73 82.23 39.86
N TYR A 37 25.65 82.16 38.48
CA TYR A 37 25.35 80.95 37.76
C TYR A 37 26.45 79.87 37.89
N VAL A 38 27.74 80.26 37.84
CA VAL A 38 28.85 79.34 38.09
C VAL A 38 28.81 78.80 39.52
N GLY A 39 28.50 79.65 40.52
CA GLY A 39 28.29 79.25 41.91
C GLY A 39 27.12 78.26 42.05
N LEU A 40 26.02 78.49 41.31
CA LEU A 40 24.87 77.58 41.25
C LEU A 40 25.25 76.26 40.61
N CYS A 41 26.04 76.31 39.53
CA CYS A 41 26.52 75.06 38.84
C CYS A 41 27.42 74.22 39.76
N ALA A 42 28.27 74.90 40.60
CA ALA A 42 29.11 74.22 41.60
C ALA A 42 28.25 73.61 42.72
N TYR A 43 27.26 74.33 43.21
CA TYR A 43 26.32 73.86 44.23
C TYR A 43 25.48 72.70 43.74
N ALA A 44 24.95 72.76 42.49
CA ALA A 44 24.20 71.74 41.88
C ALA A 44 25.03 70.49 41.46
N GLY A 45 26.36 70.54 41.65
CA GLY A 45 27.26 69.42 41.36
C GLY A 45 27.47 68.47 42.55
N SER A 46 26.76 68.63 43.67
CA SER A 46 26.73 67.66 44.74
C SER A 46 26.11 66.34 44.27
N SER A 47 26.49 65.20 44.85
CA SER A 47 25.97 63.88 44.61
C SER A 47 24.51 63.64 45.12
N ALA A 48 23.85 64.73 45.49
CA ALA A 48 22.49 64.73 46.00
C ALA A 48 21.45 64.99 44.88
N PHE A 49 20.24 64.55 45.07
CA PHE A 49 19.09 64.84 44.18
C PHE A 49 18.79 66.34 44.17
N LEU A 50 18.37 66.83 43.01
CA LEU A 50 17.96 68.23 42.86
C LEU A 50 16.69 68.52 43.69
N PRO A 51 16.43 69.85 44.04
CA PRO A 51 15.23 70.19 44.77
C PRO A 51 13.97 69.87 44.03
N ASN A 52 12.85 69.64 44.72
CA ASN A 52 11.54 69.27 44.17
C ASN A 52 11.58 68.01 43.28
N THR A 53 12.45 67.03 43.67
CA THR A 53 12.58 65.75 42.95
C THR A 53 11.85 64.67 43.72
N SER A 54 10.99 63.92 42.98
CA SER A 54 10.28 62.73 43.51
C SER A 54 10.49 61.57 42.62
N ILE A 55 10.57 60.35 43.19
CA ILE A 55 10.54 59.04 42.49
C ILE A 55 9.33 58.30 43.01
N ALA A 56 8.42 57.90 42.12
CA ALA A 56 7.13 57.25 42.46
C ALA A 56 6.37 58.09 43.58
N GLY A 57 6.38 59.39 43.47
CA GLY A 57 5.74 60.27 44.45
C GLY A 57 6.51 60.44 45.79
N VAL A 58 7.55 59.66 46.04
CA VAL A 58 8.42 59.79 47.26
C VAL A 58 9.40 60.94 47.07
N ASP A 59 9.36 61.91 47.97
CA ASP A 59 10.29 63.06 47.92
C ASP A 59 11.73 62.66 48.30
N VAL A 60 12.62 62.81 47.35
CA VAL A 60 14.05 62.50 47.45
C VAL A 60 14.92 63.74 47.34
N SER A 61 14.33 64.95 47.44
CA SER A 61 14.98 66.24 47.31
C SER A 61 16.16 66.40 48.28
N GLY A 62 17.35 66.64 47.74
CA GLY A 62 18.56 66.84 48.54
C GLY A 62 19.11 65.54 49.17
N GLN A 63 18.54 64.42 48.96
CA GLN A 63 19.03 63.15 49.51
C GLN A 63 20.22 62.61 48.70
N SER A 64 21.09 61.83 49.37
CA SER A 64 22.09 61.03 48.68
C SER A 64 21.46 59.83 47.96
N ARG A 65 22.25 59.20 47.12
CA ARG A 65 21.83 57.96 46.42
C ARG A 65 21.29 56.91 47.40
N GLU A 66 22.03 56.67 48.50
CA GLU A 66 21.68 55.67 49.51
C GLU A 66 20.43 56.09 50.30
N GLY A 67 20.30 57.38 50.60
CA GLY A 67 19.13 57.92 51.29
C GLY A 67 17.89 57.85 50.48
N ALA A 68 17.98 58.21 49.21
CA ALA A 68 16.86 58.09 48.26
C ALA A 68 16.43 56.61 48.02
N ALA A 69 17.40 55.68 47.89
CA ALA A 69 17.10 54.28 47.80
C ALA A 69 16.36 53.71 49.02
N ALA A 70 16.86 54.05 50.22
CA ALA A 70 16.24 53.65 51.50
C ALA A 70 14.83 54.24 51.67
N ALA A 71 14.60 55.50 51.26
CA ALA A 71 13.31 56.15 51.32
C ALA A 71 12.31 55.50 50.36
N LEU A 72 12.78 55.19 49.16
CA LEU A 72 11.94 54.49 48.15
C LEU A 72 11.64 53.06 48.59
N GLU A 73 12.63 52.26 49.02
CA GLU A 73 12.46 50.93 49.57
C GLU A 73 11.43 50.86 50.72
N GLY A 74 11.49 51.87 51.61
CA GLY A 74 10.55 51.98 52.73
C GLY A 74 9.11 52.31 52.31
N ALA A 75 8.93 53.05 51.22
CA ALA A 75 7.59 53.42 50.69
C ALA A 75 6.99 52.43 49.75
N LEU A 76 7.82 51.67 49.00
CA LEU A 76 7.38 50.75 47.96
C LEU A 76 6.31 49.71 48.40
N PRO A 77 6.39 49.05 49.57
CA PRO A 77 5.36 48.10 49.97
C PRO A 77 3.95 48.70 50.05
N GLY A 78 3.84 49.97 50.56
CA GLY A 78 2.55 50.66 50.58
C GLY A 78 2.08 51.08 49.21
N LEU A 79 2.99 51.64 48.39
CA LEU A 79 2.64 52.02 47.00
C LEU A 79 2.22 50.84 46.13
N LEU A 80 2.87 49.71 46.32
CA LEU A 80 2.51 48.49 45.62
C LEU A 80 1.15 47.93 46.10
N ALA A 81 0.91 47.88 47.39
CA ALA A 81 -0.35 47.38 47.96
C ALA A 81 -1.58 48.21 47.52
N ASP A 82 -1.38 49.54 47.30
CA ASP A 82 -2.45 50.42 46.80
C ASP A 82 -2.61 50.39 45.27
N SER A 83 -1.72 49.68 44.54
CA SER A 83 -1.71 49.61 43.08
C SER A 83 -2.43 48.37 42.59
N ARG A 84 -3.35 48.55 41.63
CA ARG A 84 -4.12 47.48 41.04
C ARG A 84 -4.30 47.71 39.53
N ALA A 85 -3.68 46.87 38.72
CA ALA A 85 -3.83 46.89 37.27
C ALA A 85 -4.96 45.96 36.81
N GLU A 86 -5.97 46.53 36.15
CA GLU A 86 -7.14 45.79 35.66
C GLU A 86 -6.94 45.44 34.19
N PHE A 87 -7.39 44.23 33.82
CA PHE A 87 -7.47 43.79 32.43
C PHE A 87 -8.76 43.00 32.16
N THR A 88 -9.14 42.91 30.90
CA THR A 88 -10.30 42.17 30.45
C THR A 88 -9.91 41.10 29.43
N CYS A 89 -10.60 39.95 29.47
CA CYS A 89 -10.51 38.93 28.45
C CYS A 89 -11.87 38.33 28.24
N ALA A 90 -12.32 38.22 26.98
CA ALA A 90 -13.63 37.69 26.60
C ALA A 90 -14.81 38.32 27.41
N GLY A 91 -14.68 39.61 27.80
CA GLY A 91 -15.69 40.31 28.57
C GLY A 91 -15.69 40.07 30.09
N GLN A 92 -14.81 39.23 30.57
CA GLN A 92 -14.52 39.04 32.01
C GLN A 92 -13.43 39.99 32.48
N SER A 93 -13.50 40.42 33.72
CA SER A 93 -12.53 41.37 34.33
C SER A 93 -11.67 40.68 35.38
N TYR A 94 -10.38 40.92 35.27
CA TYR A 94 -9.33 40.40 36.14
C TYR A 94 -8.47 41.56 36.64
N ALA A 95 -7.69 41.34 37.68
CA ALA A 95 -6.75 42.33 38.16
C ALA A 95 -5.51 41.70 38.77
N VAL A 96 -4.35 42.34 38.52
CA VAL A 96 -3.10 42.04 39.18
C VAL A 96 -2.82 43.17 40.20
N ASN A 97 -2.68 42.82 41.46
CA ASN A 97 -2.30 43.76 42.51
C ASN A 97 -0.79 43.97 42.49
N GLY A 98 -0.33 45.14 42.89
CA GLY A 98 1.09 45.43 42.95
C GLY A 98 1.86 44.65 44.04
N ASP A 99 1.15 44.11 45.05
CA ASP A 99 1.70 43.23 46.09
C ASP A 99 1.72 41.73 45.69
N ASP A 100 1.34 41.40 44.44
CA ASP A 100 1.47 40.04 43.91
C ASP A 100 2.94 39.59 43.97
N PRO A 101 3.22 38.36 44.43
CA PRO A 101 4.61 37.86 44.55
C PRO A 101 5.41 37.87 43.25
N SER A 102 4.77 37.91 42.10
CA SER A 102 5.40 38.00 40.78
C SER A 102 5.85 39.43 40.44
N VAL A 103 5.34 40.44 41.15
CA VAL A 103 5.59 41.85 40.91
C VAL A 103 6.80 42.31 41.74
N SER A 104 7.72 42.99 41.10
CA SER A 104 8.93 43.51 41.75
C SER A 104 9.32 44.88 41.21
N VAL A 105 9.98 45.69 42.08
CA VAL A 105 10.55 46.97 41.72
C VAL A 105 11.99 47.01 42.24
N ASP A 106 12.93 47.34 41.36
CA ASP A 106 14.32 47.59 41.73
C ASP A 106 14.49 49.09 42.11
N ALA A 107 14.37 49.37 43.41
CA ALA A 107 14.51 50.74 43.95
C ALA A 107 15.87 51.33 43.61
N ALA A 108 16.93 50.53 43.69
CA ALA A 108 18.30 51.02 43.45
C ALA A 108 18.47 51.37 41.95
N ALA A 109 17.97 50.55 41.03
CA ALA A 109 18.00 50.84 39.59
C ALA A 109 17.19 52.11 39.26
N ALA A 110 16.01 52.27 39.87
CA ALA A 110 15.16 53.44 39.65
C ALA A 110 15.87 54.73 40.11
N VAL A 111 16.53 54.72 41.31
CA VAL A 111 17.33 55.81 41.82
C VAL A 111 18.51 56.12 40.90
N ASP A 112 19.22 55.10 40.42
CA ASP A 112 20.36 55.26 39.49
C ASP A 112 19.92 55.84 38.13
N ALA A 113 18.79 55.42 37.61
CA ALA A 113 18.22 55.98 36.39
C ALA A 113 17.89 57.50 36.56
N ALA A 114 17.25 57.86 37.70
CA ALA A 114 16.88 59.24 37.97
C ALA A 114 18.12 60.14 38.18
N LEU A 115 19.15 59.62 38.88
CA LEU A 115 20.44 60.35 39.06
C LEU A 115 21.15 60.51 37.70
N THR A 116 21.11 59.46 36.84
CA THR A 116 21.74 59.53 35.53
C THR A 116 21.06 60.57 34.64
N ASP A 117 19.75 60.67 34.71
CA ASP A 117 19.01 61.69 33.98
C ASP A 117 19.31 63.10 34.48
N GLN A 118 19.45 63.27 35.82
CA GLN A 118 19.83 64.55 36.40
C GLN A 118 21.29 64.93 36.12
N ALA A 119 22.15 63.99 35.77
CA ALA A 119 23.55 64.25 35.47
C ALA A 119 23.67 65.15 34.21
N GLY A 120 24.61 66.05 34.22
CA GLY A 120 24.87 66.98 33.14
C GLY A 120 26.26 67.52 33.15
N SER A 121 26.66 68.23 32.10
CA SER A 121 27.93 69.00 32.14
C SER A 121 27.89 70.12 33.18
N PHE A 122 29.05 70.55 33.66
CA PHE A 122 29.15 71.61 34.68
C PHE A 122 28.23 72.80 34.39
N PHE A 123 28.20 73.29 33.17
CA PHE A 123 27.38 74.43 32.79
C PHE A 123 25.86 74.12 32.61
N THR A 124 25.46 72.90 32.37
CA THR A 124 24.05 72.56 32.27
C THR A 124 23.38 72.28 33.61
N ARG A 125 24.16 71.96 34.66
CA ARG A 125 23.65 71.62 35.99
C ARG A 125 22.90 72.78 36.64
N GLY A 126 23.40 74.02 36.48
CA GLY A 126 22.75 75.22 37.01
C GLY A 126 21.36 75.44 36.38
N GLY A 127 21.24 75.22 35.08
CA GLY A 127 19.98 75.32 34.40
C GLY A 127 18.97 74.23 34.83
N ARG A 128 19.46 73.00 35.03
CA ARG A 128 18.64 71.89 35.57
C ARG A 128 18.17 72.17 37.00
N TYR A 129 19.03 72.73 37.85
CA TYR A 129 18.66 73.12 39.20
C TYR A 129 17.53 74.16 39.21
N LEU A 130 17.62 75.22 38.41
CA LEU A 130 16.55 76.21 38.24
C LEU A 130 15.24 75.63 37.71
N ALA A 131 15.38 74.76 36.74
CA ALA A 131 14.20 74.02 36.20
C ALA A 131 13.54 73.16 37.27
N ALA A 132 14.34 72.42 38.06
CA ALA A 132 13.85 71.62 39.17
C ALA A 132 13.13 72.45 40.25
N VAL A 133 13.68 73.64 40.61
CA VAL A 133 13.04 74.57 41.55
C VAL A 133 11.68 75.06 41.01
N MET A 134 11.58 75.32 39.68
CA MET A 134 10.36 75.87 39.07
C MET A 134 9.29 74.88 38.74
N HIS A 135 9.66 73.69 38.27
CA HIS A 135 8.75 72.69 37.72
C HIS A 135 8.76 71.35 38.48
N GLY A 136 9.82 71.12 39.34
CA GLY A 136 10.07 69.79 39.92
C GLY A 136 10.55 68.77 38.89
N ASN A 137 11.08 67.67 39.43
CA ASN A 137 11.38 66.46 38.62
C ASN A 137 10.58 65.30 39.20
N ARG A 138 9.83 64.61 38.32
CA ARG A 138 9.08 63.42 38.70
C ARG A 138 9.60 62.26 37.89
N TYR A 139 9.99 61.19 38.60
CA TYR A 139 10.48 59.96 38.00
C TYR A 139 9.56 58.81 38.34
N SER A 140 9.25 57.97 37.33
CA SER A 140 8.54 56.74 37.53
C SER A 140 9.48 55.60 37.93
N VAL A 141 8.94 54.56 38.51
CA VAL A 141 9.66 53.32 38.78
C VAL A 141 9.27 52.26 37.75
N PRO A 142 10.25 51.59 37.14
CA PRO A 142 9.94 50.43 36.32
C PRO A 142 9.49 49.28 37.23
N VAL A 143 8.30 48.77 36.95
CA VAL A 143 7.78 47.51 37.54
C VAL A 143 8.13 46.37 36.64
N THR A 144 8.54 45.26 37.21
CA THR A 144 8.83 44.02 36.49
C THR A 144 7.91 42.92 37.04
N ILE A 145 7.28 42.18 36.14
CA ILE A 145 6.52 40.97 36.48
C ILE A 145 7.39 39.78 36.10
N THR A 146 7.71 38.92 37.07
CA THR A 146 8.53 37.73 36.86
C THR A 146 7.65 36.51 37.01
N GLY A 147 7.48 35.77 35.91
CA GLY A 147 6.51 34.65 35.84
C GLY A 147 5.11 35.11 35.47
N THR A 148 4.10 34.29 35.76
CA THR A 148 2.71 34.56 35.41
C THR A 148 1.89 34.79 36.68
N PRO A 149 1.31 35.99 36.88
CA PRO A 149 0.43 36.26 38.03
C PRO A 149 -0.77 35.32 38.07
N ASP A 150 -1.28 34.97 39.25
CA ASP A 150 -2.44 34.07 39.43
C ASP A 150 -3.68 34.55 38.67
N ALA A 151 -3.90 35.86 38.57
CA ALA A 151 -5.01 36.43 37.82
C ALA A 151 -4.87 36.19 36.30
N VAL A 152 -3.64 36.24 35.78
CA VAL A 152 -3.36 35.95 34.36
C VAL A 152 -3.49 34.44 34.10
N THR A 153 -3.01 33.59 35.01
CA THR A 153 -3.17 32.14 34.92
C THR A 153 -4.67 31.75 34.82
N ARG A 154 -5.49 32.31 35.73
CA ARG A 154 -6.94 32.09 35.66
C ARG A 154 -7.57 32.60 34.37
N ALA A 155 -7.16 33.75 33.89
CA ALA A 155 -7.68 34.27 32.62
C ALA A 155 -7.31 33.36 31.44
N VAL A 156 -6.10 32.77 31.42
CA VAL A 156 -5.69 31.78 30.42
C VAL A 156 -6.58 30.55 30.51
N GLU A 157 -6.83 30.01 31.71
CA GLU A 157 -7.67 28.83 31.89
C GLU A 157 -9.13 29.05 31.46
N GLU A 158 -9.68 30.26 31.72
CA GLU A 158 -11.08 30.57 31.45
C GLU A 158 -11.34 31.11 30.03
N CYS A 159 -10.33 31.66 29.36
CA CYS A 159 -10.45 32.33 28.06
C CYS A 159 -9.71 31.61 26.93
N SER A 160 -9.05 30.46 27.19
CA SER A 160 -8.36 29.69 26.19
C SER A 160 -9.13 28.42 25.83
N ASP A 161 -9.25 28.14 24.54
CA ASP A 161 -9.79 26.90 24.00
C ASP A 161 -8.63 26.09 23.40
N PRO A 162 -8.52 24.79 23.74
CA PRO A 162 -7.48 23.96 23.14
C PRO A 162 -7.73 23.77 21.63
N GLU A 163 -6.67 23.83 20.85
CA GLU A 163 -6.71 23.45 19.44
C GLU A 163 -6.98 21.96 19.29
N ALA A 164 -7.90 21.60 18.38
CA ALA A 164 -8.11 20.22 17.95
C ALA A 164 -7.93 20.13 16.44
N GLN A 165 -7.09 19.20 15.99
CA GLN A 165 -6.87 18.95 14.57
C GLN A 165 -8.06 18.26 13.92
N THR A 166 -8.25 18.49 12.61
CA THR A 166 -9.22 17.72 11.82
C THR A 166 -8.76 16.27 11.71
N THR A 167 -9.65 15.31 12.03
CA THR A 167 -9.40 13.87 11.92
C THR A 167 -10.40 13.24 10.96
N TRP A 168 -10.07 12.03 10.49
CA TRP A 168 -10.93 11.29 9.58
C TRP A 168 -10.91 9.80 9.88
N GLU A 169 -11.96 9.10 9.48
CA GLU A 169 -12.05 7.64 9.49
C GLU A 169 -12.87 7.16 8.29
N VAL A 170 -12.64 5.91 7.88
CA VAL A 170 -13.36 5.29 6.77
C VAL A 170 -14.26 4.19 7.29
N THR A 171 -15.52 4.24 6.88
CA THR A 171 -16.49 3.17 7.07
C THR A 171 -16.65 2.37 5.78
N ASP A 172 -17.56 1.39 5.76
CA ASP A 172 -17.84 0.60 4.55
C ASP A 172 -18.38 1.45 3.38
N THR A 173 -18.95 2.61 3.64
CA THR A 173 -19.68 3.41 2.63
C THR A 173 -19.35 4.90 2.64
N GLU A 174 -18.65 5.39 3.63
CA GLU A 174 -18.44 6.82 3.84
C GLU A 174 -17.03 7.12 4.36
N LEU A 175 -16.46 8.25 3.95
CA LEU A 175 -15.38 8.95 4.62
C LEU A 175 -15.99 9.90 5.64
N VAL A 176 -15.76 9.68 6.92
CA VAL A 176 -16.23 10.50 8.03
C VAL A 176 -15.14 11.48 8.42
N LEU A 177 -15.49 12.75 8.53
CA LEU A 177 -14.58 13.85 8.84
C LEU A 177 -15.02 14.51 10.16
N HIS A 178 -14.12 14.63 11.10
CA HIS A 178 -14.31 15.38 12.34
C HIS A 178 -13.57 16.71 12.23
N LYS A 179 -14.32 17.80 12.01
CA LYS A 179 -13.74 19.12 11.82
C LYS A 179 -13.02 19.58 13.08
N GLY A 180 -11.78 20.05 12.91
CA GLY A 180 -10.99 20.59 14.00
C GLY A 180 -11.61 21.85 14.63
N VAL A 181 -11.07 22.22 15.77
CA VAL A 181 -11.46 23.41 16.53
C VAL A 181 -10.28 24.38 16.57
N THR A 182 -10.54 25.65 16.26
CA THR A 182 -9.53 26.71 16.37
C THR A 182 -9.12 26.91 17.82
N GLY A 183 -7.86 26.69 18.11
CA GLY A 183 -7.28 27.01 19.40
C GLY A 183 -7.26 28.53 19.63
N ARG A 184 -7.56 28.94 20.83
CA ARG A 184 -7.50 30.33 21.27
C ARG A 184 -6.68 30.39 22.54
N THR A 185 -5.76 31.33 22.62
CA THR A 185 -4.97 31.57 23.86
C THR A 185 -4.63 33.04 24.02
N ILE A 186 -4.41 33.45 25.26
CA ILE A 186 -3.95 34.79 25.56
C ILE A 186 -2.45 34.91 25.25
N ASP A 187 -2.04 36.03 24.66
CA ASP A 187 -0.65 36.40 24.60
C ASP A 187 -0.17 36.87 26.01
N VAL A 188 0.28 35.88 26.79
CA VAL A 188 0.68 36.08 28.17
C VAL A 188 1.87 37.07 28.28
N ALA A 189 2.79 37.01 27.32
CA ALA A 189 3.96 37.88 27.31
C ALA A 189 3.55 39.35 27.11
N ALA A 190 2.78 39.62 26.06
CA ALA A 190 2.28 40.96 25.79
C ALA A 190 1.38 41.50 26.91
N LEU A 191 0.55 40.65 27.53
CA LEU A 191 -0.31 41.04 28.64
C LEU A 191 0.53 41.38 29.91
N THR A 192 1.50 40.54 30.27
CA THR A 192 2.36 40.80 31.45
C THR A 192 3.21 42.05 31.28
N ASP A 193 3.72 42.33 30.08
CA ASP A 193 4.44 43.56 29.79
C ASP A 193 3.54 44.79 29.95
N ALA A 194 2.32 44.74 29.40
CA ALA A 194 1.37 45.83 29.55
C ALA A 194 0.90 46.04 31.00
N LEU A 195 0.74 44.96 31.78
CA LEU A 195 0.42 45.02 33.20
C LEU A 195 1.57 45.60 34.03
N ALA A 196 2.82 45.22 33.71
CA ALA A 196 4.02 45.80 34.36
C ALA A 196 4.14 47.31 34.11
N GLU A 197 3.95 47.74 32.86
CA GLU A 197 3.89 49.16 32.50
C GLU A 197 2.78 49.89 33.26
N ARG A 198 1.57 49.31 33.28
CA ARG A 198 0.42 49.87 33.99
C ARG A 198 0.68 50.00 35.50
N LEU A 199 1.23 48.97 36.15
CA LEU A 199 1.61 49.03 37.57
C LEU A 199 2.67 50.10 37.82
N GLY A 200 3.64 50.25 36.92
CA GLY A 200 4.65 51.30 36.97
C GLY A 200 4.03 52.72 37.00
N HIS A 201 3.03 52.98 36.16
CA HIS A 201 2.28 54.23 36.15
C HIS A 201 1.46 54.45 37.44
N LEU A 202 0.78 53.36 37.91
CA LEU A 202 -0.01 53.41 39.14
C LEU A 202 0.86 53.70 40.37
N VAL A 203 1.95 52.95 40.56
CA VAL A 203 2.93 53.13 41.64
C VAL A 203 3.54 54.55 41.62
N SER A 204 3.74 55.09 40.40
CA SER A 204 4.31 56.41 40.19
C SER A 204 3.30 57.58 40.29
N ASN A 205 1.99 57.25 40.40
CA ASN A 205 0.88 58.22 40.39
C ASN A 205 0.94 59.13 39.16
N ASP A 206 1.14 58.55 37.98
CA ASP A 206 1.29 59.28 36.74
C ASP A 206 -0.08 59.69 36.18
N GLU A 207 -0.44 60.96 36.41
CA GLU A 207 -1.72 61.54 35.96
C GLU A 207 -1.87 61.61 34.42
N SER A 208 -0.79 61.39 33.68
CA SER A 208 -0.82 61.41 32.22
C SER A 208 -1.18 60.06 31.60
N ALA A 209 -1.13 58.97 32.39
CA ALA A 209 -1.42 57.62 31.93
C ALA A 209 -2.92 57.33 31.89
N SER A 210 -3.34 56.45 30.93
CA SER A 210 -4.70 55.92 30.89
C SER A 210 -4.84 54.77 31.89
N TYR A 211 -5.91 54.76 32.67
CA TYR A 211 -6.23 53.73 33.65
C TYR A 211 -7.41 52.85 33.26
N ALA A 212 -7.85 52.89 31.98
CA ALA A 212 -8.84 51.95 31.48
C ALA A 212 -8.31 50.51 31.55
N PRO A 213 -9.14 49.48 31.79
CA PRO A 213 -8.71 48.12 31.78
C PRO A 213 -7.97 47.73 30.49
N ILE A 214 -6.91 46.94 30.60
CA ILE A 214 -6.15 46.45 29.46
C ILE A 214 -6.95 45.34 28.83
N GLU A 215 -7.20 45.36 27.50
CA GLU A 215 -7.79 44.24 26.79
C GLU A 215 -6.70 43.24 26.44
N ALA A 216 -6.83 41.99 26.93
CA ALA A 216 -5.89 40.93 26.65
C ALA A 216 -5.95 40.55 25.18
N GLN A 217 -4.79 40.52 24.53
CA GLN A 217 -4.70 40.08 23.14
C GLN A 217 -4.89 38.56 23.08
N VAL A 218 -5.87 38.09 22.26
CA VAL A 218 -6.10 36.70 22.03
C VAL A 218 -5.47 36.31 20.70
N THR A 219 -4.59 35.31 20.75
CA THR A 219 -4.04 34.67 19.57
C THR A 219 -4.86 33.45 19.21
N THR A 220 -5.03 33.18 17.91
CA THR A 220 -5.78 32.02 17.40
C THR A 220 -4.84 31.11 16.62
N ALA A 221 -5.00 29.79 16.80
CA ALA A 221 -4.30 28.75 16.06
C ALA A 221 -5.34 27.87 15.35
N PRO A 222 -5.65 28.15 14.08
CA PRO A 222 -6.59 27.32 13.34
C PRO A 222 -5.96 25.94 13.08
N PRO A 223 -6.77 24.85 13.08
CA PRO A 223 -6.30 23.53 12.73
C PRO A 223 -5.71 23.52 11.32
N ALA A 224 -4.73 22.67 11.09
CA ALA A 224 -4.15 22.47 9.77
C ALA A 224 -5.24 21.99 8.79
N ALA A 225 -5.23 22.53 7.57
CA ALA A 225 -6.13 22.06 6.52
C ALA A 225 -5.77 20.61 6.15
N PRO A 226 -6.74 19.67 6.09
CA PRO A 226 -6.46 18.31 5.67
C PRO A 226 -6.02 18.27 4.22
N ASP A 227 -5.04 17.41 3.93
CA ASP A 227 -4.61 17.10 2.57
C ASP A 227 -5.46 15.95 2.02
N PHE A 228 -6.54 16.29 1.30
CA PHE A 228 -7.44 15.29 0.73
C PHE A 228 -6.81 14.43 -0.37
N ASP A 229 -5.76 14.89 -1.04
CA ASP A 229 -5.04 14.07 -2.01
C ASP A 229 -4.19 13.02 -1.30
N ALA A 230 -3.58 13.36 -0.18
CA ALA A 230 -2.90 12.41 0.69
C ALA A 230 -3.89 11.40 1.28
N ILE A 231 -5.02 11.84 1.82
CA ILE A 231 -6.09 10.95 2.35
C ILE A 231 -6.60 10.02 1.25
N ARG A 232 -6.85 10.53 0.05
CA ARG A 232 -7.27 9.72 -1.09
C ARG A 232 -6.25 8.64 -1.44
N SER A 233 -4.96 8.97 -1.38
CA SER A 233 -3.88 8.01 -1.65
C SER A 233 -3.83 6.87 -0.62
N GLU A 234 -4.32 7.09 0.60
CA GLU A 234 -4.42 6.06 1.65
C GLU A 234 -5.70 5.23 1.54
N VAL A 235 -6.81 5.86 1.11
CA VAL A 235 -8.15 5.24 1.08
C VAL A 235 -8.44 4.56 -0.26
N ALA A 236 -8.00 5.15 -1.37
CA ALA A 236 -8.32 4.66 -2.70
C ALA A 236 -7.71 3.28 -2.96
N ALA A 237 -8.53 2.39 -3.51
CA ALA A 237 -8.13 1.08 -3.95
C ALA A 237 -8.73 0.79 -5.33
N GLU A 238 -7.91 0.27 -6.25
CA GLU A 238 -8.40 -0.21 -7.54
C GLU A 238 -9.18 -1.52 -7.36
N PRO A 239 -10.26 -1.75 -8.11
CA PRO A 239 -10.98 -3.00 -8.08
C PRO A 239 -10.09 -4.12 -8.64
N ALA A 240 -10.10 -5.27 -7.99
CA ALA A 240 -9.38 -6.45 -8.46
C ALA A 240 -10.27 -7.69 -8.40
N ASP A 241 -10.24 -8.49 -9.49
CA ASP A 241 -10.99 -9.73 -9.60
C ASP A 241 -10.45 -10.81 -8.65
N ALA A 242 -11.37 -11.63 -8.14
CA ALA A 242 -11.00 -12.85 -7.45
C ALA A 242 -10.34 -13.83 -8.41
N TYR A 243 -9.30 -14.52 -7.99
CA TYR A 243 -8.63 -15.54 -8.77
C TYR A 243 -8.14 -16.71 -7.90
N LEU A 244 -7.81 -17.81 -8.54
CA LEU A 244 -7.17 -18.94 -7.89
C LEU A 244 -5.66 -18.76 -7.98
N ASP A 245 -4.99 -18.70 -6.83
CA ASP A 245 -3.54 -18.54 -6.79
C ASP A 245 -2.84 -19.74 -7.45
N LYS A 246 -1.80 -19.44 -8.23
CA LYS A 246 -1.12 -20.43 -9.05
C LYS A 246 -0.31 -21.45 -8.25
N GLU A 247 0.25 -21.03 -7.13
CA GLU A 247 1.15 -21.86 -6.31
C GLU A 247 0.37 -22.56 -5.20
N THR A 248 -0.43 -21.81 -4.45
CA THR A 248 -1.18 -22.34 -3.30
C THR A 248 -2.46 -23.05 -3.71
N ARG A 249 -3.02 -22.72 -4.88
CA ARG A 249 -4.34 -23.19 -5.35
C ARG A 249 -5.48 -22.76 -4.42
N GLU A 250 -5.28 -21.70 -3.69
CA GLU A 250 -6.30 -21.06 -2.85
C GLU A 250 -6.92 -19.86 -3.57
N ILE A 251 -8.15 -19.53 -3.19
CA ILE A 251 -8.84 -18.35 -3.75
C ILE A 251 -8.23 -17.11 -3.12
N VAL A 252 -7.71 -16.21 -3.96
CA VAL A 252 -7.41 -14.84 -3.57
C VAL A 252 -8.70 -14.03 -3.74
N PRO A 253 -9.21 -13.42 -2.65
CA PRO A 253 -10.45 -12.67 -2.70
C PRO A 253 -10.39 -11.47 -3.65
N SER A 254 -11.54 -11.12 -4.20
CA SER A 254 -11.71 -9.88 -4.96
C SER A 254 -11.58 -8.66 -4.06
N VAL A 255 -11.15 -7.56 -4.63
CA VAL A 255 -11.11 -6.26 -3.96
C VAL A 255 -12.13 -5.35 -4.63
N THR A 256 -13.06 -4.78 -3.84
CA THR A 256 -13.93 -3.71 -4.29
C THR A 256 -13.10 -2.43 -4.40
N GLY A 257 -13.14 -1.77 -5.54
CA GLY A 257 -12.51 -0.48 -5.70
C GLY A 257 -13.17 0.57 -4.82
N VAL A 258 -12.37 1.43 -4.20
CA VAL A 258 -12.81 2.49 -3.30
C VAL A 258 -12.17 3.80 -3.76
N ASP A 259 -12.97 4.85 -3.84
CA ASP A 259 -12.50 6.21 -4.09
C ASP A 259 -13.46 7.22 -3.45
N PHE A 260 -13.14 8.50 -3.46
CA PHE A 260 -14.06 9.57 -3.07
C PHE A 260 -13.73 10.87 -3.82
N ASP A 261 -14.70 11.77 -3.88
CA ASP A 261 -14.52 13.08 -4.49
C ASP A 261 -13.87 14.05 -3.48
N THR A 262 -12.59 14.40 -3.71
CA THR A 262 -11.83 15.31 -2.85
C THR A 262 -12.41 16.74 -2.85
N ALA A 263 -13.01 17.20 -3.94
CA ALA A 263 -13.64 18.51 -4.01
C ALA A 263 -14.94 18.54 -3.20
N GLN A 264 -15.71 17.44 -3.22
CA GLN A 264 -16.89 17.30 -2.38
C GLN A 264 -16.50 17.22 -0.90
N ALA A 265 -15.44 16.48 -0.55
CA ALA A 265 -14.94 16.38 0.82
C ALA A 265 -14.52 17.74 1.37
N GLN A 266 -13.79 18.52 0.59
CA GLN A 266 -13.42 19.90 0.95
C GLN A 266 -14.66 20.76 1.15
N ALA A 267 -15.62 20.73 0.23
CA ALA A 267 -16.82 21.56 0.31
C ALA A 267 -17.70 21.23 1.53
N VAL A 268 -17.85 19.94 1.86
CA VAL A 268 -18.60 19.49 3.04
C VAL A 268 -17.91 19.90 4.33
N LEU A 269 -16.58 19.76 4.40
CA LEU A 269 -15.79 20.18 5.55
C LEU A 269 -15.84 21.71 5.74
N ASP A 270 -15.74 22.49 4.66
CA ASP A 270 -15.80 23.96 4.72
C ASP A 270 -17.17 24.45 5.24
N ALA A 271 -18.24 23.78 4.85
CA ALA A 271 -19.60 24.11 5.29
C ALA A 271 -19.90 23.70 6.74
N ALA A 272 -19.14 22.78 7.30
CA ALA A 272 -19.34 22.28 8.66
C ALA A 272 -18.91 23.32 9.71
N GLY A 273 -19.53 23.32 10.88
CA GLY A 273 -19.08 24.06 12.06
C GLY A 273 -17.84 23.45 12.72
N GLU A 274 -17.09 24.24 13.52
CA GLU A 274 -15.97 23.73 14.31
C GLU A 274 -16.45 22.59 15.24
N GLY A 275 -15.69 21.49 15.30
CA GLY A 275 -16.02 20.30 16.09
C GLY A 275 -17.16 19.44 15.52
N GLU A 276 -17.75 19.79 14.40
CA GLU A 276 -18.83 19.04 13.76
C GLU A 276 -18.28 17.82 13.02
N THR A 277 -19.07 16.75 13.02
CA THR A 277 -18.80 15.54 12.25
C THR A 277 -19.65 15.54 10.98
N VAL A 278 -19.01 15.33 9.84
CA VAL A 278 -19.65 15.27 8.53
C VAL A 278 -19.15 14.05 7.76
N SER A 279 -19.88 13.62 6.72
CA SER A 279 -19.47 12.47 5.92
C SER A 279 -19.59 12.73 4.43
N VAL A 280 -18.77 12.01 3.66
CA VAL A 280 -18.72 12.01 2.20
C VAL A 280 -18.89 10.57 1.73
N PRO A 281 -19.83 10.28 0.81
CA PRO A 281 -20.01 8.92 0.30
C PRO A 281 -18.78 8.45 -0.46
N LEU A 282 -18.40 7.17 -0.25
CA LEU A 282 -17.39 6.51 -1.03
C LEU A 282 -17.95 6.10 -2.40
N LEU A 283 -17.09 6.19 -3.42
CA LEU A 283 -17.34 5.68 -4.76
C LEU A 283 -16.86 4.24 -4.82
N LEU A 284 -17.78 3.29 -4.71
CA LEU A 284 -17.48 1.88 -4.72
C LEU A 284 -17.57 1.32 -6.14
N THR A 285 -16.54 0.60 -6.58
CA THR A 285 -16.48 -0.09 -7.88
C THR A 285 -16.35 -1.59 -7.65
N GLU A 286 -17.40 -2.33 -7.99
CA GLU A 286 -17.38 -3.79 -7.90
C GLU A 286 -16.47 -4.39 -8.99
N PRO A 287 -15.63 -5.39 -8.68
CA PRO A 287 -14.86 -6.12 -9.66
C PRO A 287 -15.78 -6.95 -10.58
N GLU A 288 -15.31 -7.30 -11.78
CA GLU A 288 -16.08 -8.13 -12.71
C GLU A 288 -16.32 -9.55 -12.15
N LEU A 289 -15.30 -10.12 -11.54
CA LEU A 289 -15.34 -11.44 -10.90
C LEU A 289 -15.17 -11.32 -9.38
N THR A 290 -16.29 -11.24 -8.66
CA THR A 290 -16.27 -11.24 -7.19
C THR A 290 -15.90 -12.61 -6.63
N THR A 291 -15.38 -12.66 -5.39
CA THR A 291 -15.10 -13.92 -4.68
C THR A 291 -16.29 -14.87 -4.70
N ALA A 292 -17.48 -14.35 -4.39
CA ALA A 292 -18.72 -15.15 -4.40
C ALA A 292 -19.07 -15.71 -5.78
N LYS A 293 -18.85 -14.93 -6.86
CA LYS A 293 -19.05 -15.42 -8.23
C LYS A 293 -18.04 -16.51 -8.59
N LEU A 294 -16.77 -16.33 -8.21
CA LEU A 294 -15.74 -17.34 -8.46
C LEU A 294 -16.07 -18.64 -7.72
N GLU A 295 -16.35 -18.58 -6.41
CA GLU A 295 -16.71 -19.75 -5.59
C GLU A 295 -17.95 -20.50 -6.13
N ALA A 296 -18.99 -19.76 -6.49
CA ALA A 296 -20.23 -20.35 -7.02
C ALA A 296 -20.04 -21.04 -8.38
N ASN A 297 -19.04 -20.65 -9.15
CA ASN A 297 -18.77 -21.18 -10.47
C ASN A 297 -17.60 -22.16 -10.53
N LEU A 298 -16.74 -22.19 -9.50
CA LEU A 298 -15.51 -22.99 -9.52
C LEU A 298 -15.82 -24.48 -9.60
N PHE A 299 -15.41 -25.14 -10.72
CA PHE A 299 -15.55 -26.57 -10.96
C PHE A 299 -16.99 -27.12 -10.86
N LYS A 300 -17.99 -26.31 -11.11
CA LYS A 300 -19.41 -26.72 -10.94
C LYS A 300 -19.93 -27.65 -12.01
N ASP A 301 -19.34 -27.61 -13.21
CA ASP A 301 -19.81 -28.34 -14.37
C ASP A 301 -18.85 -29.45 -14.78
N VAL A 302 -19.39 -30.55 -15.34
CA VAL A 302 -18.61 -31.58 -16.00
C VAL A 302 -18.40 -31.18 -17.44
N LEU A 303 -17.20 -30.73 -17.82
CA LEU A 303 -16.87 -30.37 -19.19
C LEU A 303 -16.67 -31.59 -20.07
N GLY A 304 -16.15 -32.67 -19.50
CA GLY A 304 -15.96 -33.92 -20.19
C GLY A 304 -15.72 -35.08 -19.23
N SER A 305 -16.21 -36.27 -19.59
CA SER A 305 -15.97 -37.47 -18.79
C SER A 305 -15.84 -38.70 -19.66
N GLY A 306 -15.09 -39.68 -19.20
CA GLY A 306 -14.89 -40.92 -19.90
C GLY A 306 -14.34 -42.03 -19.01
N SER A 307 -14.56 -43.26 -19.44
CA SER A 307 -14.02 -44.41 -18.71
C SER A 307 -13.65 -45.55 -19.64
N THR A 308 -12.58 -46.28 -19.29
CA THR A 308 -12.08 -47.44 -20.03
C THR A 308 -11.78 -48.58 -19.08
N THR A 309 -12.06 -49.83 -19.52
CA THR A 309 -11.75 -51.02 -18.73
C THR A 309 -10.28 -51.40 -18.89
N CYS A 310 -9.58 -51.60 -17.78
CA CYS A 310 -8.17 -51.97 -17.74
C CYS A 310 -8.00 -53.48 -17.64
N ALA A 311 -7.54 -54.11 -18.71
CA ALA A 311 -7.15 -55.52 -18.71
C ALA A 311 -5.67 -55.68 -18.36
N GLY A 312 -5.27 -56.86 -17.89
CA GLY A 312 -3.89 -57.24 -17.68
C GLY A 312 -3.56 -57.68 -16.25
N PRO A 313 -2.27 -57.88 -15.93
CA PRO A 313 -1.83 -58.34 -14.60
C PRO A 313 -1.87 -57.24 -13.56
N SER A 314 -1.74 -57.64 -12.29
CA SER A 314 -1.84 -56.74 -11.12
C SER A 314 -0.85 -55.55 -11.16
N ASN A 315 0.38 -55.75 -11.65
CA ASN A 315 1.34 -54.67 -11.79
C ASN A 315 0.88 -53.56 -12.74
N ARG A 316 0.16 -53.94 -13.83
CA ARG A 316 -0.41 -53.00 -14.79
C ARG A 316 -1.51 -52.14 -14.13
N TRP A 317 -2.40 -52.79 -13.39
CA TRP A 317 -3.44 -52.05 -12.64
C TRP A 317 -2.85 -51.14 -11.60
N TYR A 318 -1.81 -51.61 -10.86
CA TYR A 318 -1.08 -50.81 -9.89
C TYR A 318 -0.48 -49.54 -10.55
N ASN A 319 0.17 -49.71 -11.72
CA ASN A 319 0.76 -48.57 -12.43
C ASN A 319 -0.30 -47.56 -12.88
N ILE A 320 -1.44 -48.03 -13.39
CA ILE A 320 -2.55 -47.19 -13.82
C ILE A 320 -3.16 -46.44 -12.61
N ASP A 321 -3.35 -47.12 -11.49
CA ASP A 321 -3.85 -46.51 -10.25
C ASP A 321 -2.90 -45.46 -9.69
N LEU A 322 -1.60 -45.76 -9.68
CA LEU A 322 -0.58 -44.79 -9.29
C LEU A 322 -0.57 -43.55 -10.19
N ALA A 323 -0.61 -43.76 -11.50
CA ALA A 323 -0.69 -42.68 -12.47
C ALA A 323 -1.96 -41.85 -12.32
N ALA A 324 -3.12 -42.51 -12.11
CA ALA A 324 -4.39 -41.86 -11.87
C ALA A 324 -4.37 -41.01 -10.58
N LYS A 325 -3.77 -41.53 -9.50
CA LYS A 325 -3.61 -40.78 -8.24
C LYS A 325 -2.74 -39.54 -8.41
N ARG A 326 -1.70 -39.59 -9.23
CA ARG A 326 -0.85 -38.43 -9.52
C ARG A 326 -1.56 -37.37 -10.35
N LEU A 327 -2.39 -37.81 -11.28
CA LEU A 327 -3.19 -36.94 -12.15
C LEU A 327 -4.36 -36.30 -11.36
N ASN A 328 -4.91 -37.04 -10.40
CA ASN A 328 -6.10 -36.62 -9.66
C ASN A 328 -5.89 -35.33 -8.87
N GLY A 329 -6.80 -34.37 -9.00
CA GLY A 329 -6.74 -33.07 -8.33
C GLY A 329 -5.91 -32.01 -9.07
N THR A 330 -5.34 -32.34 -10.24
CA THR A 330 -4.63 -31.35 -11.06
C THR A 330 -5.56 -30.21 -11.44
N ILE A 331 -5.16 -28.98 -11.18
CA ILE A 331 -5.87 -27.75 -11.55
C ILE A 331 -5.06 -26.99 -12.58
N LEU A 332 -5.71 -26.53 -13.64
CA LEU A 332 -5.14 -25.65 -14.66
C LEU A 332 -5.91 -24.33 -14.67
N LEU A 333 -5.19 -23.23 -14.52
CA LEU A 333 -5.73 -21.88 -14.69
C LEU A 333 -5.99 -21.58 -16.17
N PRO A 334 -6.81 -20.57 -16.51
CA PRO A 334 -6.98 -20.12 -17.89
C PRO A 334 -5.63 -19.87 -18.57
N GLY A 335 -5.47 -20.40 -19.80
CA GLY A 335 -4.24 -20.30 -20.58
C GLY A 335 -3.10 -21.23 -20.16
N GLU A 336 -3.19 -21.96 -19.03
CA GLU A 336 -2.16 -22.93 -18.65
C GLU A 336 -2.17 -24.17 -19.54
N THR A 337 -0.97 -24.66 -19.85
CA THR A 337 -0.77 -25.89 -20.59
C THR A 337 -0.41 -27.04 -19.66
N PHE A 338 -1.18 -28.10 -19.72
CA PHE A 338 -0.91 -29.37 -19.04
C PHE A 338 0.16 -30.17 -19.75
N SER A 339 1.04 -30.83 -19.01
CA SER A 339 1.96 -31.88 -19.47
C SER A 339 1.71 -33.16 -18.68
N TYR A 340 1.43 -34.24 -19.39
CA TYR A 340 1.24 -35.54 -18.76
C TYR A 340 2.54 -36.06 -18.14
N ASN A 341 3.67 -35.91 -18.84
CA ASN A 341 4.96 -36.37 -18.34
C ASN A 341 5.41 -35.62 -17.08
N ASP A 342 5.19 -34.31 -17.03
CA ASP A 342 5.54 -33.49 -15.83
C ASP A 342 4.67 -33.86 -14.62
N THR A 343 3.38 -34.17 -14.87
CA THR A 343 2.41 -34.46 -13.80
C THR A 343 2.52 -35.90 -13.30
N VAL A 344 2.60 -36.86 -14.21
CA VAL A 344 2.49 -38.30 -13.90
C VAL A 344 3.84 -38.99 -13.79
N GLY A 345 4.88 -38.45 -14.45
CA GLY A 345 6.24 -38.95 -14.40
C GLY A 345 6.97 -38.73 -13.08
N PRO A 346 8.24 -39.08 -13.01
CA PRO A 346 8.99 -39.92 -13.94
C PRO A 346 8.58 -41.40 -13.85
N TYR A 347 8.73 -42.13 -14.97
CA TYR A 347 8.26 -43.53 -15.11
C TYR A 347 9.35 -44.53 -14.70
N THR A 348 9.78 -44.49 -13.46
CA THR A 348 10.89 -45.29 -12.91
C THR A 348 10.44 -46.18 -11.74
N LEU A 349 11.24 -47.22 -11.45
CA LEU A 349 11.05 -48.03 -10.24
C LEU A 349 11.18 -47.19 -8.96
N ALA A 350 12.12 -46.25 -8.95
CA ALA A 350 12.35 -45.35 -7.81
C ALA A 350 11.15 -44.43 -7.54
N SER A 351 10.37 -44.07 -8.55
CA SER A 351 9.14 -43.30 -8.42
C SER A 351 7.91 -44.15 -8.12
N GLY A 352 8.09 -45.44 -7.86
CA GLY A 352 7.05 -46.38 -7.41
C GLY A 352 6.37 -47.19 -8.51
N TYR A 353 6.69 -46.98 -9.80
CA TYR A 353 6.15 -47.82 -10.87
C TYR A 353 6.76 -49.22 -10.85
N LYS A 354 6.01 -50.19 -11.38
CA LYS A 354 6.40 -51.59 -11.48
C LYS A 354 6.62 -51.97 -12.93
N ALA A 355 7.42 -53.02 -13.17
CA ALA A 355 7.50 -53.66 -14.46
C ALA A 355 6.15 -54.33 -14.81
N ALA A 356 5.64 -54.05 -15.99
CA ALA A 356 4.39 -54.64 -16.51
C ALA A 356 4.42 -54.60 -18.02
N GLY A 357 3.58 -55.44 -18.64
CA GLY A 357 3.50 -55.60 -20.08
C GLY A 357 3.23 -54.27 -20.79
N THR A 358 4.11 -53.92 -21.70
CA THR A 358 3.98 -52.85 -22.69
C THR A 358 4.25 -53.43 -24.10
N TYR A 359 3.97 -52.64 -25.13
CA TYR A 359 4.22 -53.08 -26.50
C TYR A 359 5.46 -52.39 -27.06
N GLN A 360 6.46 -53.22 -27.42
CA GLN A 360 7.65 -52.78 -28.09
C GLN A 360 7.89 -53.64 -29.34
N ASN A 361 7.96 -53.06 -30.52
CA ASN A 361 8.15 -53.73 -31.80
C ASN A 361 7.18 -54.87 -32.09
N GLY A 362 5.90 -54.76 -31.66
CA GLY A 362 4.88 -55.78 -31.86
C GLY A 362 4.90 -56.89 -30.79
N GLN A 363 5.83 -56.91 -29.89
CA GLN A 363 5.91 -57.84 -28.77
C GLN A 363 5.42 -57.20 -27.47
N SER A 364 4.79 -58.00 -26.63
CA SER A 364 4.52 -57.65 -25.25
C SER A 364 5.80 -57.92 -24.46
N VAL A 365 6.43 -56.85 -23.96
CA VAL A 365 7.61 -56.91 -23.11
C VAL A 365 7.31 -56.25 -21.79
N ASP A 366 7.93 -56.74 -20.72
CA ASP A 366 7.83 -56.08 -19.44
C ASP A 366 8.74 -54.84 -19.42
N ALA A 367 8.14 -53.68 -19.28
CA ALA A 367 8.84 -52.43 -19.08
C ALA A 367 8.26 -51.67 -17.89
N THR A 368 9.07 -50.85 -17.26
CA THR A 368 8.66 -50.00 -16.13
C THR A 368 7.46 -49.13 -16.54
N ALA A 369 6.48 -49.00 -15.67
CA ALA A 369 5.27 -48.22 -15.86
C ALA A 369 4.34 -48.73 -17.03
N GLY A 370 4.43 -50.01 -17.41
CA GLY A 370 3.50 -50.58 -18.40
C GLY A 370 2.03 -50.32 -18.02
N GLY A 371 1.25 -49.78 -18.96
CA GLY A 371 -0.16 -49.44 -18.79
C GLY A 371 -0.51 -47.95 -18.75
N ILE A 372 0.40 -47.07 -18.45
CA ILE A 372 0.13 -45.61 -18.24
C ILE A 372 -0.46 -44.94 -19.49
N CYS A 373 -0.11 -45.38 -20.72
CA CYS A 373 -0.69 -44.84 -21.93
C CYS A 373 -2.22 -45.06 -22.05
N GLN A 374 -2.81 -45.94 -21.26
CA GLN A 374 -4.27 -46.06 -21.21
C GLN A 374 -4.89 -44.86 -20.49
N LEU A 375 -4.22 -44.33 -19.42
CA LEU A 375 -4.66 -43.10 -18.75
C LEU A 375 -4.49 -41.88 -19.65
N SER A 376 -3.32 -41.70 -20.30
CA SER A 376 -3.11 -40.57 -21.22
C SER A 376 -4.10 -40.60 -22.41
N SER A 377 -4.44 -41.78 -22.92
CA SER A 377 -5.45 -41.94 -23.95
C SER A 377 -6.86 -41.58 -23.45
N ASN A 378 -7.23 -42.05 -22.25
CA ASN A 378 -8.51 -41.71 -21.66
C ASN A 378 -8.62 -40.20 -21.40
N LEU A 379 -7.55 -39.58 -20.88
CA LEU A 379 -7.48 -38.13 -20.68
C LEU A 379 -7.60 -37.39 -22.02
N TYR A 380 -6.87 -37.79 -23.07
CA TYR A 380 -7.00 -37.19 -24.41
C TYR A 380 -8.46 -37.25 -24.94
N TRP A 381 -9.10 -38.41 -24.82
CA TRP A 381 -10.50 -38.57 -25.24
C TRP A 381 -11.44 -37.64 -24.46
N VAL A 382 -11.25 -37.52 -23.15
CA VAL A 382 -12.01 -36.60 -22.26
C VAL A 382 -11.73 -35.14 -22.58
N THR A 383 -10.48 -34.79 -22.88
CA THR A 383 -10.07 -33.44 -23.30
C THR A 383 -10.79 -33.03 -24.60
N LEU A 384 -10.89 -33.93 -25.56
CA LEU A 384 -11.68 -33.67 -26.80
C LEU A 384 -13.18 -33.46 -26.49
N LYS A 385 -13.74 -34.19 -25.52
CA LYS A 385 -15.13 -33.97 -25.08
C LYS A 385 -15.33 -32.63 -24.39
N ALA A 386 -14.35 -32.22 -23.62
CA ALA A 386 -14.34 -30.90 -22.94
C ALA A 386 -14.04 -29.72 -23.91
N ASN A 387 -13.82 -30.03 -25.20
CA ASN A 387 -13.44 -29.03 -26.22
C ASN A 387 -12.23 -28.18 -25.84
N LEU A 388 -11.24 -28.79 -25.16
CA LEU A 388 -9.98 -28.12 -24.82
C LEU A 388 -8.96 -28.21 -25.94
N GLU A 389 -8.04 -27.26 -26.02
CA GLU A 389 -7.05 -27.17 -27.08
C GLU A 389 -5.92 -28.20 -26.91
N ILE A 390 -5.72 -29.07 -27.93
CA ILE A 390 -4.66 -30.08 -27.94
C ILE A 390 -3.37 -29.44 -28.42
N VAL A 391 -2.34 -29.44 -27.58
CA VAL A 391 -1.01 -28.87 -27.88
C VAL A 391 -0.07 -29.94 -28.44
N GLU A 392 -0.06 -31.15 -27.85
CA GLU A 392 0.79 -32.26 -28.27
C GLU A 392 0.11 -33.61 -28.07
N ARG A 393 0.16 -34.45 -29.10
CA ARG A 393 -0.38 -35.81 -29.04
C ARG A 393 0.36 -36.73 -29.99
N HIS A 394 0.73 -37.90 -29.53
CA HIS A 394 1.35 -38.97 -30.31
C HIS A 394 0.45 -40.21 -30.31
N LYS A 395 0.23 -40.79 -31.51
CA LYS A 395 -0.56 -42.01 -31.63
C LYS A 395 0.30 -43.27 -31.40
N HIS A 396 -0.32 -44.38 -31.00
CA HIS A 396 0.35 -45.67 -30.95
C HIS A 396 0.64 -46.21 -32.37
N GLN A 397 1.60 -47.13 -32.46
CA GLN A 397 1.88 -47.85 -33.69
C GLN A 397 0.76 -48.85 -34.03
N PHE A 398 0.14 -49.44 -33.02
CA PHE A 398 -0.95 -50.42 -33.11
C PHE A 398 -2.20 -49.95 -32.38
N ASN A 399 -3.38 -50.32 -32.87
CA ASN A 399 -4.62 -50.07 -32.12
C ASN A 399 -4.79 -51.12 -31.01
N GLY A 400 -4.56 -50.74 -29.75
CA GLY A 400 -4.68 -51.64 -28.59
C GLY A 400 -6.10 -52.01 -28.20
N GLY A 401 -7.12 -51.43 -28.81
CA GLY A 401 -8.55 -51.80 -28.68
C GLY A 401 -9.19 -51.42 -27.34
N TYR A 402 -8.51 -50.64 -26.47
CA TYR A 402 -9.06 -50.23 -25.17
C TYR A 402 -9.82 -48.88 -25.24
N MET A 403 -9.63 -48.12 -26.33
CA MET A 403 -10.37 -46.86 -26.52
C MET A 403 -11.68 -47.12 -27.29
N PRO A 404 -12.80 -46.52 -26.86
CA PRO A 404 -14.09 -46.70 -27.52
C PRO A 404 -14.17 -46.02 -28.92
N VAL A 405 -13.34 -44.99 -29.12
CA VAL A 405 -13.21 -44.30 -30.41
C VAL A 405 -11.79 -44.52 -30.92
N ILE A 406 -11.65 -45.21 -32.08
CA ILE A 406 -10.32 -45.43 -32.67
C ILE A 406 -9.75 -44.08 -33.09
N GLY A 407 -8.50 -43.81 -32.72
CA GLY A 407 -7.84 -42.51 -32.95
C GLY A 407 -7.78 -41.61 -31.73
N THR A 408 -8.48 -41.96 -30.65
CA THR A 408 -8.38 -41.19 -29.36
C THR A 408 -7.36 -41.77 -28.40
N ASP A 409 -6.35 -42.46 -28.91
CA ASP A 409 -5.20 -42.91 -28.14
C ASP A 409 -4.11 -41.85 -28.09
N ALA A 410 -3.37 -41.79 -26.97
CA ALA A 410 -2.20 -40.92 -26.77
C ALA A 410 -1.06 -41.72 -26.15
N THR A 411 0.05 -41.83 -26.87
CA THR A 411 1.29 -42.46 -26.40
C THR A 411 2.12 -41.45 -25.63
N VAL A 412 2.59 -41.85 -24.47
CA VAL A 412 3.56 -41.09 -23.67
C VAL A 412 4.78 -41.94 -23.41
N TRP A 413 5.96 -41.29 -23.42
CA TRP A 413 7.22 -41.98 -23.22
C TRP A 413 8.28 -41.02 -22.67
N SER A 414 8.46 -40.99 -21.36
CA SER A 414 9.50 -40.17 -20.72
C SER A 414 9.60 -38.78 -21.35
N ASP A 415 10.81 -38.33 -21.71
CA ASP A 415 11.08 -36.99 -22.25
C ASP A 415 10.90 -36.87 -23.77
N GLN A 416 10.39 -37.96 -24.44
CA GLN A 416 10.34 -38.03 -25.90
C GLN A 416 8.96 -37.82 -26.48
N LEU A 417 7.93 -38.34 -25.83
CA LEU A 417 6.54 -38.28 -26.28
C LEU A 417 5.65 -37.86 -25.14
N ASP A 418 5.01 -36.71 -25.25
CA ASP A 418 4.09 -36.20 -24.24
C ASP A 418 2.67 -36.12 -24.75
N PHE A 419 1.73 -35.98 -23.82
CA PHE A 419 0.38 -35.55 -24.11
C PHE A 419 0.17 -34.21 -23.40
N ARG A 420 -0.09 -33.17 -24.20
CA ARG A 420 -0.24 -31.81 -23.71
C ARG A 420 -1.51 -31.18 -24.26
N PHE A 421 -2.20 -30.42 -23.43
CA PHE A 421 -3.37 -29.62 -23.81
C PHE A 421 -3.42 -28.34 -23.00
N GLN A 422 -4.11 -27.31 -23.50
CA GLN A 422 -4.26 -26.03 -22.84
C GLN A 422 -5.69 -25.87 -22.30
N ASN A 423 -5.81 -25.26 -21.13
CA ASN A 423 -7.09 -24.74 -20.66
C ASN A 423 -7.39 -23.43 -21.43
N ASN A 424 -8.16 -23.54 -22.49
CA ASN A 424 -8.61 -22.41 -23.32
C ASN A 424 -9.99 -21.88 -22.89
N THR A 425 -10.39 -22.14 -21.62
CA THR A 425 -11.61 -21.57 -21.02
C THR A 425 -11.28 -20.38 -20.15
N ASP A 426 -12.30 -19.59 -19.79
CA ASP A 426 -12.14 -18.39 -18.95
C ASP A 426 -12.02 -18.72 -17.45
N TYR A 427 -12.21 -19.99 -17.06
CA TYR A 427 -12.20 -20.43 -15.67
C TYR A 427 -11.19 -21.57 -15.44
N PRO A 428 -10.74 -21.74 -14.20
CA PRO A 428 -9.92 -22.90 -13.83
C PRO A 428 -10.66 -24.21 -14.12
N ILE A 429 -9.91 -25.23 -14.57
CA ILE A 429 -10.41 -26.61 -14.71
C ILE A 429 -9.71 -27.52 -13.73
N LYS A 430 -10.38 -28.60 -13.32
CA LYS A 430 -9.87 -29.61 -12.41
C LYS A 430 -10.03 -31.00 -13.01
N ILE A 431 -8.97 -31.80 -12.94
CA ILE A 431 -8.98 -33.18 -13.40
C ILE A 431 -9.22 -34.10 -12.20
N GLU A 432 -10.22 -34.93 -12.30
CA GLU A 432 -10.45 -36.07 -11.42
C GLU A 432 -10.12 -37.36 -12.15
N SER A 433 -9.33 -38.23 -11.53
CA SER A 433 -9.04 -39.55 -12.10
C SER A 433 -8.86 -40.60 -11.02
N TYR A 434 -9.40 -41.80 -11.29
CA TYR A 434 -9.27 -42.95 -10.38
C TYR A 434 -9.52 -44.26 -11.11
N LEU A 435 -8.92 -45.32 -10.56
CA LEU A 435 -9.21 -46.70 -10.95
C LEU A 435 -10.19 -47.31 -9.93
N ASP A 436 -11.35 -47.80 -10.40
CA ASP A 436 -12.31 -48.41 -9.49
C ASP A 436 -11.99 -49.89 -9.16
N LYS A 437 -12.74 -50.46 -8.24
CA LYS A 437 -12.59 -51.87 -7.83
C LYS A 437 -12.83 -52.92 -8.95
N ASN A 438 -13.45 -52.51 -10.04
CA ASN A 438 -13.69 -53.34 -11.21
C ASN A 438 -12.63 -53.11 -12.31
N HIS A 439 -11.52 -52.45 -11.96
CA HIS A 439 -10.45 -52.04 -12.86
C HIS A 439 -10.94 -51.17 -14.03
N LYS A 440 -11.97 -50.35 -13.79
CA LYS A 440 -12.42 -49.35 -14.74
C LYS A 440 -11.74 -48.00 -14.37
N LEU A 441 -11.05 -47.45 -15.34
CA LEU A 441 -10.35 -46.18 -15.21
C LEU A 441 -11.32 -45.06 -15.57
N HIS A 442 -11.52 -44.14 -14.67
CA HIS A 442 -12.37 -42.99 -14.82
C HIS A 442 -11.52 -41.72 -14.93
N VAL A 443 -11.89 -40.83 -15.82
CA VAL A 443 -11.33 -39.47 -15.94
C VAL A 443 -12.49 -38.51 -16.16
N THR A 444 -12.49 -37.42 -15.38
CA THR A 444 -13.47 -36.34 -15.50
C THR A 444 -12.72 -34.99 -15.44
N ILE A 445 -13.09 -34.09 -16.33
CA ILE A 445 -12.64 -32.68 -16.29
C ILE A 445 -13.83 -31.85 -15.85
N TYR A 446 -13.65 -31.20 -14.70
CA TYR A 446 -14.59 -30.20 -14.14
C TYR A 446 -14.13 -28.81 -14.51
N GLY A 447 -15.07 -27.90 -14.66
CA GLY A 447 -14.82 -26.48 -14.91
C GLY A 447 -16.10 -25.67 -14.78
N THR A 448 -16.14 -24.53 -15.45
CA THR A 448 -17.33 -23.68 -15.59
C THR A 448 -17.73 -23.63 -17.05
N ASP A 449 -18.84 -24.21 -17.39
CA ASP A 449 -19.35 -24.17 -18.77
C ASP A 449 -20.08 -22.86 -19.06
N THR A 450 -19.38 -21.93 -19.69
CA THR A 450 -19.93 -20.63 -20.12
C THR A 450 -20.53 -20.66 -21.52
N THR A 451 -20.26 -21.70 -22.29
CA THR A 451 -20.63 -21.79 -23.72
C THR A 451 -21.77 -22.74 -23.99
N GLY A 452 -21.95 -23.76 -23.17
CA GLY A 452 -22.85 -24.88 -23.42
C GLY A 452 -22.41 -25.75 -24.60
N ILE A 453 -21.14 -25.68 -25.02
CA ILE A 453 -20.59 -26.40 -26.17
C ILE A 453 -19.67 -27.50 -25.68
N HIS A 454 -19.91 -28.72 -26.17
CA HIS A 454 -19.07 -29.87 -25.88
C HIS A 454 -18.69 -30.65 -27.15
N GLY A 455 -17.62 -31.43 -27.06
CA GLY A 455 -17.11 -32.24 -28.14
C GLY A 455 -17.69 -33.66 -28.13
N GLU A 456 -18.05 -34.14 -29.30
CA GLU A 456 -18.37 -35.56 -29.56
C GLU A 456 -17.34 -36.12 -30.54
N PRO A 457 -16.21 -36.69 -30.08
CA PRO A 457 -15.23 -37.32 -30.95
C PRO A 457 -15.77 -38.63 -31.50
N TYR A 458 -15.62 -38.82 -32.81
CA TYR A 458 -15.96 -40.04 -33.49
C TYR A 458 -14.96 -40.36 -34.61
N HIS A 459 -14.94 -41.62 -35.07
CA HIS A 459 -14.04 -42.03 -36.14
C HIS A 459 -14.79 -42.62 -37.32
N VAL A 460 -14.18 -42.52 -38.50
CA VAL A 460 -14.58 -43.20 -39.72
C VAL A 460 -13.45 -44.13 -40.16
N VAL A 461 -13.74 -45.43 -40.28
CA VAL A 461 -12.74 -46.39 -40.75
C VAL A 461 -12.65 -46.30 -42.29
N ILE A 462 -11.45 -45.90 -42.76
CA ILE A 462 -11.16 -45.79 -44.20
C ILE A 462 -10.70 -47.12 -44.77
N SER A 463 -9.86 -47.86 -44.03
CA SER A 463 -9.40 -49.19 -44.45
C SER A 463 -9.03 -50.04 -43.25
N THR A 464 -9.13 -51.34 -43.43
CA THR A 464 -8.70 -52.34 -42.44
C THR A 464 -7.75 -53.33 -43.11
N VAL A 465 -6.63 -53.59 -42.46
CA VAL A 465 -5.66 -54.63 -42.86
C VAL A 465 -5.74 -55.74 -41.81
N PRO A 466 -6.33 -56.87 -42.12
CA PRO A 466 -6.40 -57.97 -41.17
C PRO A 466 -5.02 -58.49 -40.80
N TYR A 467 -4.85 -58.85 -39.52
CA TYR A 467 -3.63 -59.55 -39.07
C TYR A 467 -3.57 -60.93 -39.72
N LYS A 468 -2.36 -61.47 -39.84
CA LYS A 468 -2.10 -62.84 -40.34
C LYS A 468 -1.61 -63.72 -39.20
N ASN A 469 -1.76 -65.04 -39.38
CA ASN A 469 -1.02 -65.99 -38.54
C ASN A 469 0.28 -66.32 -39.25
N THR A 470 1.40 -66.02 -38.60
CA THR A 470 2.73 -66.37 -39.11
C THR A 470 3.30 -67.53 -38.31
N TYR A 471 4.01 -68.38 -38.97
CA TYR A 471 4.53 -69.60 -38.40
C TYR A 471 6.06 -69.61 -38.49
N GLN A 472 6.72 -69.83 -37.37
CA GLN A 472 8.20 -69.81 -37.25
C GLN A 472 8.69 -71.19 -36.79
N PRO A 473 9.74 -71.75 -37.40
CA PRO A 473 10.30 -73.02 -36.98
C PRO A 473 10.98 -72.87 -35.58
N LYS A 474 10.78 -73.89 -34.73
CA LYS A 474 11.39 -73.99 -33.41
C LYS A 474 11.57 -75.46 -33.04
N ASP A 475 12.83 -75.89 -33.01
CA ASP A 475 13.23 -77.28 -32.76
C ASP A 475 12.77 -77.81 -31.37
N SER A 476 12.58 -76.92 -30.40
CA SER A 476 12.13 -77.32 -29.05
C SER A 476 10.63 -77.74 -29.02
N ILE A 477 9.90 -77.55 -30.06
CA ILE A 477 8.53 -78.09 -30.18
C ILE A 477 8.61 -79.58 -30.54
N PRO A 478 7.99 -80.45 -29.77
CA PRO A 478 8.02 -81.93 -30.12
C PRO A 478 7.37 -82.21 -31.50
N VAL A 479 7.98 -83.11 -32.24
CA VAL A 479 7.44 -83.57 -33.52
C VAL A 479 6.02 -84.11 -33.31
N GLY A 480 5.08 -83.74 -34.19
CA GLY A 480 3.67 -84.14 -34.14
C GLY A 480 2.80 -83.18 -33.29
N THR A 481 3.38 -82.18 -32.63
CA THR A 481 2.62 -81.19 -31.88
C THR A 481 2.06 -80.10 -32.80
N GLU A 482 0.80 -79.74 -32.57
CA GLU A 482 0.21 -78.56 -33.25
C GLU A 482 0.99 -77.28 -33.04
N PRO A 483 1.03 -76.39 -34.04
CA PRO A 483 1.70 -75.09 -33.87
C PRO A 483 1.21 -74.34 -32.64
N GLN A 484 2.14 -73.96 -31.75
CA GLN A 484 1.86 -73.27 -30.49
C GLN A 484 1.96 -71.77 -30.67
N ARG A 485 0.88 -71.08 -30.31
CA ARG A 485 0.86 -69.63 -30.34
C ARG A 485 1.85 -69.05 -29.31
N ASP A 486 2.65 -68.10 -29.71
CA ASP A 486 3.43 -67.31 -28.76
C ASP A 486 2.55 -66.24 -28.07
N PRO A 487 2.37 -66.32 -26.75
CA PRO A 487 1.53 -65.37 -26.01
C PRO A 487 2.11 -63.97 -26.00
N ASN A 488 3.43 -63.81 -26.23
CA ASN A 488 4.11 -62.50 -26.23
C ASN A 488 3.82 -61.69 -27.49
N TYR A 489 3.31 -62.30 -28.56
CA TYR A 489 2.89 -61.58 -29.78
C TYR A 489 1.40 -61.32 -29.73
N SER A 490 1.04 -60.01 -29.60
CA SER A 490 -0.34 -59.59 -29.70
C SER A 490 -0.77 -59.48 -31.15
N ARG A 491 -2.02 -59.90 -31.43
CA ARG A 491 -2.61 -59.81 -32.77
C ARG A 491 -3.53 -58.61 -32.85
N TYR A 492 -3.24 -57.69 -33.79
CA TYR A 492 -4.08 -56.53 -34.05
C TYR A 492 -4.32 -56.37 -35.54
N ASN A 493 -5.55 -56.04 -35.93
CA ASN A 493 -5.80 -55.51 -37.26
C ASN A 493 -5.16 -54.14 -37.41
N GLY A 494 -4.62 -53.88 -38.60
CA GLY A 494 -4.23 -52.53 -38.98
C GLY A 494 -5.45 -51.72 -39.40
N TYR A 495 -5.43 -50.44 -39.13
CA TYR A 495 -6.52 -49.55 -39.49
C TYR A 495 -5.96 -48.25 -40.06
N THR A 496 -6.66 -47.69 -41.06
CA THR A 496 -6.60 -46.28 -41.38
C THR A 496 -7.93 -45.67 -41.00
N VAL A 497 -7.93 -44.67 -40.10
CA VAL A 497 -9.14 -44.01 -39.61
C VAL A 497 -9.00 -42.52 -39.66
N ASP A 498 -10.07 -41.84 -40.00
CA ASP A 498 -10.24 -40.42 -39.82
C ASP A 498 -10.93 -40.16 -38.47
N LEU A 499 -10.27 -39.43 -37.58
CA LEU A 499 -10.81 -38.96 -36.30
C LEU A 499 -11.42 -37.59 -36.49
N TYR A 500 -12.67 -37.44 -36.18
CA TYR A 500 -13.40 -36.19 -36.20
C TYR A 500 -13.79 -35.76 -34.78
N GLN A 501 -13.87 -34.45 -34.58
CA GLN A 501 -14.57 -33.85 -33.46
C GLN A 501 -15.81 -33.12 -33.98
N LYS A 502 -16.97 -33.51 -33.50
CA LYS A 502 -18.22 -32.79 -33.71
C LYS A 502 -18.49 -31.94 -32.48
N LEU A 503 -18.64 -30.64 -32.63
CA LEU A 503 -19.06 -29.73 -31.56
C LEU A 503 -20.58 -29.60 -31.57
N VAL A 504 -21.18 -29.74 -30.39
CA VAL A 504 -22.64 -29.66 -30.23
C VAL A 504 -22.98 -28.67 -29.10
N ASP A 505 -24.09 -27.97 -29.27
CA ASP A 505 -24.64 -27.09 -28.24
C ASP A 505 -25.40 -27.89 -27.17
N LYS A 506 -25.85 -27.22 -26.13
CA LYS A 506 -26.65 -27.79 -25.02
C LYS A 506 -27.95 -28.48 -25.45
N ASN A 507 -28.44 -28.22 -26.67
CA ASN A 507 -29.63 -28.84 -27.23
C ASN A 507 -29.30 -30.04 -28.17
N GLY A 508 -28.02 -30.40 -28.28
CA GLY A 508 -27.54 -31.45 -29.17
C GLY A 508 -27.43 -31.05 -30.63
N LYS A 509 -27.58 -29.77 -30.97
CA LYS A 509 -27.44 -29.29 -32.35
C LYS A 509 -25.95 -29.18 -32.70
N THR A 510 -25.57 -29.77 -33.83
CA THR A 510 -24.21 -29.69 -34.37
C THR A 510 -23.89 -28.25 -34.78
N ILE A 511 -22.79 -27.71 -34.23
CA ILE A 511 -22.24 -26.40 -34.55
C ILE A 511 -21.18 -26.52 -35.63
N SER A 512 -20.26 -27.51 -35.47
CA SER A 512 -19.19 -27.78 -36.43
C SER A 512 -18.78 -29.25 -36.39
N THR A 513 -18.09 -29.68 -37.43
CA THR A 513 -17.44 -30.98 -37.52
C THR A 513 -16.08 -30.80 -38.17
N THR A 514 -15.02 -31.17 -37.45
CA THR A 514 -13.63 -30.96 -37.88
C THR A 514 -12.91 -32.31 -37.96
N LEU A 515 -12.22 -32.56 -39.05
CA LEU A 515 -11.28 -33.66 -39.15
C LEU A 515 -10.03 -33.29 -38.35
N LEU A 516 -9.76 -34.01 -37.24
CA LEU A 516 -8.59 -33.77 -36.41
C LEU A 516 -7.35 -34.43 -37.01
N TYR A 517 -7.41 -35.75 -37.26
CA TYR A 517 -6.27 -36.53 -37.73
C TYR A 517 -6.70 -37.67 -38.62
N ARG A 518 -5.90 -38.02 -39.64
CA ARG A 518 -5.90 -39.33 -40.28
C ARG A 518 -4.84 -40.19 -39.60
N ASN A 519 -5.27 -41.23 -38.89
CA ASN A 519 -4.41 -42.15 -38.15
C ASN A 519 -4.27 -43.48 -38.87
N THR A 520 -3.03 -43.95 -39.08
CA THR A 520 -2.75 -45.26 -39.61
C THR A 520 -2.08 -46.13 -38.56
N TYR A 521 -2.70 -47.24 -38.20
CA TYR A 521 -2.21 -48.25 -37.28
C TYR A 521 -1.77 -49.47 -38.06
N LYS A 522 -0.56 -50.01 -37.72
CA LYS A 522 -0.05 -51.22 -38.36
C LYS A 522 -0.83 -52.46 -37.90
N ALA A 523 -0.94 -53.46 -38.76
CA ALA A 523 -1.33 -54.79 -38.33
C ALA A 523 -0.18 -55.46 -37.55
N SER A 524 -0.54 -56.24 -36.51
CA SER A 524 0.41 -57.08 -35.77
C SER A 524 -0.02 -58.52 -35.89
N ASP A 525 0.84 -59.34 -36.48
CA ASP A 525 0.53 -60.73 -36.80
C ASP A 525 0.64 -61.64 -35.57
N ALA A 526 -0.16 -62.68 -35.48
CA ALA A 526 -0.01 -63.71 -34.50
C ALA A 526 1.16 -64.63 -34.87
N VAL A 527 2.05 -64.90 -33.96
CA VAL A 527 3.20 -65.79 -34.15
C VAL A 527 2.88 -67.16 -33.57
N TYR A 528 3.12 -68.18 -34.34
CA TYR A 528 3.02 -69.60 -33.94
C TYR A 528 4.39 -70.25 -34.14
N TYR A 529 4.80 -71.07 -33.22
CA TYR A 529 6.00 -71.88 -33.34
C TYR A 529 5.59 -73.35 -33.70
N TYR A 530 6.38 -73.95 -34.57
CA TYR A 530 6.14 -75.35 -35.02
C TYR A 530 7.49 -76.07 -35.13
N ASN A 531 7.45 -77.46 -35.01
CA ASN A 531 8.68 -78.23 -35.30
C ASN A 531 8.90 -78.25 -36.84
N PRO A 532 10.14 -77.91 -37.31
CA PRO A 532 10.44 -77.88 -38.77
C PRO A 532 10.08 -79.12 -39.51
N ALA A 533 10.20 -80.34 -38.88
CA ALA A 533 9.85 -81.59 -39.50
C ALA A 533 8.33 -81.71 -39.77
N ASP A 534 7.48 -80.95 -39.13
CA ASP A 534 6.02 -80.98 -39.34
C ASP A 534 5.52 -79.91 -40.29
N ALA A 535 6.38 -79.16 -40.97
CA ALA A 535 5.95 -78.08 -41.86
C ALA A 535 4.89 -78.53 -42.88
N ALA A 536 5.17 -79.65 -43.58
CA ALA A 536 4.28 -80.23 -44.59
C ALA A 536 2.96 -80.76 -43.94
N ARG A 537 3.05 -81.35 -42.76
CA ARG A 537 1.89 -81.87 -42.02
C ARG A 537 0.89 -80.74 -41.67
N TRP A 538 1.35 -79.57 -41.33
CA TRP A 538 0.48 -78.46 -40.96
C TRP A 538 0.21 -77.49 -42.12
N GLY A 539 0.66 -77.85 -43.36
CA GLY A 539 0.57 -77.00 -44.52
C GLY A 539 1.25 -75.65 -44.41
N ILE A 540 2.38 -75.60 -43.71
CA ILE A 540 3.16 -74.40 -43.50
C ILE A 540 4.22 -74.33 -44.59
N ASP A 541 4.29 -73.22 -45.33
CA ASP A 541 5.39 -72.91 -46.22
C ASP A 541 6.54 -72.30 -45.41
N PRO A 542 7.67 -73.00 -45.29
CA PRO A 542 8.84 -72.50 -44.47
C PRO A 542 9.45 -71.25 -45.05
N SER A 543 9.28 -70.91 -46.31
CA SER A 543 9.84 -69.74 -46.96
C SER A 543 9.08 -68.44 -46.63
N THR A 544 7.75 -68.60 -46.49
CA THR A 544 6.84 -67.46 -46.21
C THR A 544 6.34 -67.45 -44.79
N GLY A 545 6.48 -68.50 -44.02
CA GLY A 545 5.87 -68.69 -42.72
C GLY A 545 4.34 -68.60 -42.70
N LEU A 546 3.68 -68.86 -43.82
CA LEU A 546 2.21 -68.85 -43.95
C LEU A 546 1.68 -70.26 -44.20
N LYS A 547 0.46 -70.55 -43.77
CA LYS A 547 -0.21 -71.74 -44.15
C LYS A 547 -0.68 -71.61 -45.61
N THR A 548 -0.33 -72.63 -46.46
CA THR A 548 -0.92 -72.75 -47.76
C THR A 548 -2.36 -73.24 -47.58
N LEU A 549 -3.30 -72.48 -48.09
CA LEU A 549 -4.69 -72.92 -48.21
C LEU A 549 -4.75 -74.00 -49.32
N THR A 550 -4.42 -75.26 -48.98
CA THR A 550 -4.73 -76.39 -49.87
C THR A 550 -6.15 -76.82 -49.58
N PRO A 551 -7.02 -76.88 -50.55
CA PRO A 551 -8.34 -77.54 -50.39
C PRO A 551 -8.07 -78.99 -49.98
N VAL A 552 -8.47 -79.39 -48.78
CA VAL A 552 -8.48 -80.82 -48.43
C VAL A 552 -9.51 -81.51 -49.33
N THR A 553 -9.02 -82.15 -50.37
CA THR A 553 -9.84 -83.10 -51.13
C THR A 553 -10.15 -84.19 -50.13
N PRO A 554 -11.42 -84.49 -49.87
CA PRO A 554 -11.75 -85.58 -48.96
C PRO A 554 -11.24 -86.89 -49.61
N THR A 555 -10.37 -87.59 -48.92
CA THR A 555 -9.98 -88.94 -49.33
C THR A 555 -11.22 -89.80 -49.30
N PRO A 556 -11.58 -90.49 -50.42
CA PRO A 556 -12.74 -91.35 -50.43
C PRO A 556 -12.54 -92.50 -49.43
N SER A 557 -13.53 -92.69 -48.56
CA SER A 557 -13.61 -93.84 -47.65
C SER A 557 -13.52 -95.16 -48.51
N PRO A 558 -12.72 -96.08 -48.03
CA PRO A 558 -12.74 -97.40 -48.70
C PRO A 558 -14.13 -98.02 -48.53
N SER A 559 -14.74 -98.48 -49.66
CA SER A 559 -15.97 -99.22 -49.66
C SER A 559 -15.80 -100.49 -48.88
N PRO A 560 -16.81 -100.89 -48.09
CA PRO A 560 -16.77 -102.19 -47.40
C PRO A 560 -17.00 -103.33 -48.43
N SER A 561 -16.15 -104.32 -48.43
CA SER A 561 -16.28 -105.58 -49.10
C SER A 561 -17.16 -106.57 -48.34
#